data_ec607ad0a293e33e30289a61b311fa5c
#
_entry.id   ec607ad0a293e33e30289a61b311fa5c
#
_cell.length_a   1.000
_cell.length_b   1.000
_cell.length_c   1.000
_cell.angle_alpha   90.00
_cell.angle_beta   90.00
_cell.angle_gamma   90.00
#
_symmetry.space_group_name_H-M   'P 1'
#
loop_
_entity.id
_entity.type
_entity.pdbx_description
1 polymer ?
#
loop_
_entity_poly.entity_id
_entity_poly.type
_entity_poly.pdbx_seq_one_letter_code
_entity_poly.pdbx_strand_id
1 'polypeptide(L)'
;MADRRRSITNPLALAVLACLHERPMHPYEMAATMRERGKEQSIKLNYGSLYTVVDSLAKNGLIEAVEARREGRRPERTVYSEP
;
A
#
# COMPACT_ATOMS: atom_id res chain seq x y z
N MET A 1 12.94 17.48 -11.28
CA MET A 1 13.55 16.50 -10.58
C MET A 1 13.11 16.36 -9.21
N ALA A 2 13.08 17.38 -8.49
CA ALA A 2 12.67 17.36 -7.13
C ALA A 2 11.28 16.84 -6.95
N ASP A 3 10.47 16.97 -7.94
CA ASP A 3 9.06 16.59 -7.81
C ASP A 3 8.84 15.13 -7.51
N ARG A 4 9.63 14.28 -8.10
CA ARG A 4 9.46 12.87 -7.84
C ARG A 4 9.76 12.53 -6.42
N ARG A 5 10.76 13.17 -5.85
CA ARG A 5 11.10 12.89 -4.48
C ARG A 5 10.00 13.33 -3.56
N ARG A 6 9.34 14.43 -3.89
CA ARG A 6 8.28 14.90 -3.04
C ARG A 6 7.16 13.91 -2.96
N SER A 7 6.82 13.26 -4.06
CA SER A 7 5.73 12.32 -3.98
C SER A 7 6.10 11.13 -3.13
N ILE A 8 7.38 10.84 -2.99
CA ILE A 8 7.79 9.73 -2.18
C ILE A 8 7.86 10.09 -0.70
N THR A 9 7.78 11.37 -0.37
CA THR A 9 7.84 11.78 1.02
C THR A 9 6.51 11.69 1.72
N ASN A 10 5.44 11.35 1.04
CA ASN A 10 4.17 11.14 1.68
C ASN A 10 4.29 9.98 2.66
N PRO A 11 4.00 10.19 3.95
CA PRO A 11 4.20 9.14 4.95
C PRO A 11 3.43 7.87 4.65
N LEU A 12 2.23 8.00 4.13
CA LEU A 12 1.44 6.82 3.81
C LEU A 12 2.05 6.06 2.65
N ALA A 13 2.55 6.78 1.65
CA ALA A 13 3.20 6.14 0.52
C ALA A 13 4.45 5.39 0.97
N LEU A 14 5.23 6.00 1.86
CA LEU A 14 6.42 5.33 2.36
C LEU A 14 6.05 4.09 3.15
N ALA A 15 4.96 4.14 3.90
CA ALA A 15 4.51 2.98 4.66
C ALA A 15 4.09 1.85 3.73
N VAL A 16 3.42 2.18 2.64
CA VAL A 16 3.03 1.17 1.66
C VAL A 16 4.26 0.53 1.04
N LEU A 17 5.23 1.34 0.65
CA LEU A 17 6.44 0.82 0.04
C LEU A 17 7.21 -0.06 1.02
N ALA A 18 7.25 0.33 2.29
CA ALA A 18 7.92 -0.46 3.30
C ALA A 18 7.26 -1.82 3.47
N CYS A 19 5.93 -1.85 3.46
CA CYS A 19 5.20 -3.10 3.56
C CYS A 19 5.55 -4.02 2.39
N LEU A 20 5.52 -3.47 1.19
CA LEU A 20 5.74 -4.27 0.00
C LEU A 20 7.19 -4.67 -0.17
N HIS A 21 8.09 -3.94 0.48
CA HIS A 21 9.47 -4.34 0.48
C HIS A 21 9.65 -5.69 1.19
N GLU A 22 8.79 -5.97 2.14
CA GLU A 22 8.87 -7.22 2.89
C GLU A 22 8.22 -8.37 2.16
N ARG A 23 7.06 -8.13 1.58
CA ARG A 23 6.36 -9.17 0.82
C ARG A 23 5.18 -8.56 0.09
N PRO A 24 4.69 -9.23 -0.93
CA PRO A 24 3.49 -8.76 -1.63
C PRO A 24 2.31 -8.75 -0.68
N MET A 25 1.45 -7.75 -0.81
CA MET A 25 0.30 -7.61 0.07
C MET A 25 -0.88 -6.99 -0.64
N HIS A 26 -2.05 -7.38 -0.17
CA HIS A 26 -3.28 -6.68 -0.50
C HIS A 26 -3.38 -5.46 0.42
N PRO A 27 -4.08 -4.39 0.00
CA PRO A 27 -4.18 -3.20 0.85
C PRO A 27 -4.70 -3.48 2.26
N TYR A 28 -5.59 -4.43 2.45
CA TYR A 28 -6.03 -4.78 3.80
C TYR A 28 -4.89 -5.30 4.65
N GLU A 29 -4.01 -6.07 4.03
CA GLU A 29 -2.84 -6.57 4.74
C GLU A 29 -1.89 -5.44 5.07
N MET A 30 -1.76 -4.49 4.16
CA MET A 30 -0.95 -3.31 4.41
C MET A 30 -1.50 -2.56 5.61
N ALA A 31 -2.82 -2.37 5.64
CA ALA A 31 -3.46 -1.65 6.73
C ALA A 31 -3.24 -2.35 8.06
N ALA A 32 -3.39 -3.66 8.08
CA ALA A 32 -3.20 -4.44 9.29
C ALA A 32 -1.76 -4.32 9.77
N THR A 33 -0.81 -4.39 8.84
CA THR A 33 0.60 -4.28 9.17
C THR A 33 0.93 -2.91 9.72
N MET A 34 0.38 -1.88 9.11
CA MET A 34 0.63 -0.52 9.57
C MET A 34 0.07 -0.28 10.96
N ARG A 35 -1.13 -0.82 11.23
CA ARG A 35 -1.72 -0.68 12.56
C ARG A 35 -0.88 -1.38 13.60
N GLU A 36 -0.40 -2.55 13.24
CA GLU A 36 0.43 -3.32 14.15
C GLU A 36 1.68 -2.55 14.53
N ARG A 37 2.32 -1.96 13.53
CA ARG A 37 3.59 -1.30 13.76
C ARG A 37 3.45 0.10 14.30
N GLY A 38 2.37 0.77 13.94
CA GLY A 38 2.18 2.15 14.33
C GLY A 38 1.23 2.34 15.47
N LYS A 39 0.94 1.29 16.21
CA LYS A 39 -0.10 1.39 17.22
C LYS A 39 0.18 2.43 18.29
N GLU A 40 1.43 2.80 18.46
CA GLU A 40 1.75 3.80 19.45
C GLU A 40 1.79 5.20 18.88
N GLN A 41 1.60 5.30 17.59
CA GLN A 41 1.60 6.60 16.96
C GLN A 41 0.21 6.82 16.44
N SER A 42 -0.42 7.82 16.78
CA SER A 42 -1.79 8.05 16.41
C SER A 42 -1.96 8.28 14.93
N ILE A 43 -1.54 7.36 14.14
CA ILE A 43 -1.72 7.50 12.71
C ILE A 43 -3.14 7.09 12.38
N LYS A 44 -3.89 8.01 11.85
CA LYS A 44 -5.23 7.71 11.42
C LYS A 44 -5.16 7.05 10.07
N LEU A 45 -5.51 5.80 10.03
CA LEU A 45 -5.48 5.07 8.80
C LEU A 45 -6.87 5.13 8.17
N ASN A 46 -6.92 5.73 7.01
CA ASN A 46 -8.16 5.85 6.27
C ASN A 46 -8.04 4.98 5.03
N TYR A 47 -8.95 4.02 4.87
CA TYR A 47 -8.86 3.11 3.74
C TYR A 47 -8.97 3.83 2.40
N GLY A 48 -9.81 4.87 2.33
CA GLY A 48 -9.90 5.63 1.11
C GLY A 48 -8.58 6.24 0.71
N SER A 49 -7.89 6.82 1.68
CA SER A 49 -6.59 7.41 1.42
C SER A 49 -5.57 6.34 1.04
N LEU A 50 -5.64 5.21 1.71
CA LEU A 50 -4.73 4.11 1.41
C LEU A 50 -4.91 3.64 -0.03
N TYR A 51 -6.14 3.43 -0.46
CA TYR A 51 -6.38 2.98 -1.83
C TYR A 51 -5.94 4.02 -2.84
N THR A 52 -6.15 5.29 -2.52
CA THR A 52 -5.71 6.37 -3.41
C THR A 52 -4.19 6.34 -3.57
N VAL A 53 -3.49 6.16 -2.47
CA VAL A 53 -2.02 6.11 -2.50
C VAL A 53 -1.55 4.88 -3.27
N VAL A 54 -2.15 3.73 -2.99
CA VAL A 54 -1.78 2.50 -3.69
C VAL A 54 -1.97 2.66 -5.19
N ASP A 55 -3.11 3.22 -5.59
CA ASP A 55 -3.40 3.43 -6.99
C ASP A 55 -2.38 4.37 -7.62
N SER A 56 -2.03 5.43 -6.91
CA SER A 56 -1.05 6.39 -7.40
C SER A 56 0.32 5.76 -7.58
N LEU A 57 0.74 4.97 -6.60
CA LEU A 57 2.04 4.29 -6.68
C LEU A 57 2.07 3.32 -7.85
N ALA A 58 0.97 2.62 -8.07
CA ALA A 58 0.89 1.68 -9.18
C ALA A 58 0.96 2.41 -10.51
N LYS A 59 0.26 3.52 -10.62
CA LYS A 59 0.29 4.30 -11.85
C LYS A 59 1.65 4.86 -12.16
N ASN A 60 2.42 5.13 -11.12
CA ASN A 60 3.76 5.67 -11.31
C ASN A 60 4.82 4.60 -11.40
N GLY A 61 4.43 3.33 -11.44
CA GLY A 61 5.37 2.26 -11.63
C GLY A 61 6.20 1.90 -10.41
N LEU A 62 5.82 2.41 -9.25
CA LEU A 62 6.58 2.12 -8.03
C LEU A 62 6.14 0.83 -7.38
N ILE A 63 4.95 0.36 -7.69
CA ILE A 63 4.47 -0.95 -7.28
C ILE A 63 3.68 -1.52 -8.45
N GLU A 64 3.41 -2.81 -8.40
CA GLU A 64 2.64 -3.42 -9.48
C GLU A 64 1.71 -4.48 -8.92
N ALA A 65 0.58 -4.67 -9.59
CA ALA A 65 -0.37 -5.69 -9.23
C ALA A 65 0.18 -7.02 -9.76
N VAL A 66 0.36 -7.97 -8.87
CA VAL A 66 0.96 -9.24 -9.27
C VAL A 66 -0.02 -10.40 -9.23
N GLU A 67 -1.14 -10.22 -8.56
CA GLU A 67 -2.02 -11.35 -8.39
C GLU A 67 -3.39 -10.86 -7.95
N ALA A 68 -4.43 -11.53 -8.41
CA ALA A 68 -5.77 -11.27 -7.93
C ALA A 68 -6.24 -12.53 -7.25
N ARG A 69 -6.51 -12.44 -5.95
CA ARG A 69 -6.93 -13.59 -5.17
C ARG A 69 -8.42 -13.55 -4.93
N ARG A 70 -8.99 -14.72 -4.93
CA ARG A 70 -10.39 -14.85 -4.66
C ARG A 70 -10.57 -15.95 -3.64
N GLU A 71 -11.23 -15.63 -2.56
CA GLU A 71 -11.47 -16.60 -1.50
C GLU A 71 -12.94 -16.83 -1.37
N GLY A 72 -13.39 -17.99 -1.77
CA GLY A 72 -14.78 -18.33 -1.66
C GLY A 72 -15.64 -17.37 -2.45
N ARG A 73 -16.60 -16.77 -1.80
CA ARG A 73 -17.54 -15.87 -2.46
C ARG A 73 -17.12 -14.42 -2.40
N ARG A 74 -15.98 -14.15 -1.84
CA ARG A 74 -15.53 -12.78 -1.71
C ARG A 74 -15.06 -12.24 -3.03
N PRO A 75 -15.15 -10.93 -3.23
CA PRO A 75 -14.62 -10.34 -4.46
C PRO A 75 -13.13 -10.58 -4.57
N GLU A 76 -12.64 -10.53 -5.78
CA GLU A 76 -11.22 -10.66 -5.99
C GLU A 76 -10.47 -9.55 -5.28
N ARG A 77 -9.32 -9.90 -4.76
CA ARG A 77 -8.45 -8.94 -4.11
C ARG A 77 -7.14 -8.86 -4.86
N THR A 78 -6.72 -7.66 -5.14
CA THR A 78 -5.48 -7.45 -5.86
C THR A 78 -4.32 -7.39 -4.88
N VAL A 79 -3.30 -8.16 -5.17
CA VAL A 79 -2.08 -8.17 -4.38
C VAL A 79 -1.04 -7.36 -5.12
N TYR A 80 -0.34 -6.49 -4.41
CA TYR A 80 0.68 -5.63 -5.00
C TYR A 80 2.06 -6.02 -4.51
N SER A 81 3.05 -5.65 -5.29
CA SER A 81 4.42 -5.97 -4.97
C SER A 81 5.33 -4.89 -5.51
N GLU A 82 6.56 -4.85 -5.01
CA GLU A 82 7.58 -4.04 -5.63
C GLU A 82 7.85 -4.59 -7.01
N PRO A 83 8.23 -3.73 -7.96
CA PRO A 83 8.54 -4.19 -9.31
C PRO A 83 9.70 -5.14 -9.34
#